data_0387fe1841977881c4f20e74232d82f3
#
_entry.id   0387fe1841977881c4f20e74232d82f3
#
_cell.length_a   1.000
_cell.length_b   1.000
_cell.length_c   1.000
_cell.angle_alpha   90.00
_cell.angle_beta   90.00
_cell.angle_gamma   90.00
#
_symmetry.space_group_name_H-M   'P 1'
#
loop_
_entity.id
_entity.type
_entity.pdbx_description
1 polymer ?
#
loop_
_entity_poly.entity_id
_entity_poly.type
_entity_poly.pdbx_seq_one_letter_code
_entity_poly.pdbx_strand_id
1 'polypeptide(L)'
;MTFSSSIMTTYGRIDIAFTHGKGSFLIAEDGKKYLDYASGIAVNSFGHCHPKLVEALKDQASKLWHTSNLYRIPEQEMVAEKLVANSCADRVFFCNSGAEATEGAVKVARRYAWSQGEKDRTEILCATGAFHGRTLAMLAANDRPLFREGFGPSAQGFTHVEWGDIDSLKKN
;
A
#
# COMPACT_ATOMS: atom_id res chain seq x y z
N MET A 1 -22.26 -10.52 -23.83
CA MET A 1 -21.80 -11.78 -23.19
C MET A 1 -21.37 -11.43 -21.78
N THR A 2 -21.90 -12.07 -20.78
CA THR A 2 -21.48 -11.88 -19.39
C THR A 2 -20.12 -12.55 -19.22
N PHE A 3 -19.11 -11.78 -18.85
CA PHE A 3 -17.77 -12.28 -18.52
C PHE A 3 -17.90 -13.29 -17.35
N SER A 4 -17.68 -14.57 -17.65
CA SER A 4 -17.66 -15.62 -16.62
C SER A 4 -16.25 -15.71 -16.04
N SER A 5 -16.10 -15.38 -14.75
CA SER A 5 -14.82 -15.44 -14.05
C SER A 5 -14.95 -16.23 -12.76
N SER A 6 -13.99 -17.08 -12.47
CA SER A 6 -13.86 -17.76 -11.17
C SER A 6 -13.30 -16.83 -10.07
N ILE A 7 -12.99 -15.58 -10.41
CA ILE A 7 -12.48 -14.59 -9.45
C ILE A 7 -13.66 -13.93 -8.74
N MET A 8 -13.59 -13.80 -7.43
CA MET A 8 -14.62 -13.12 -6.62
C MET A 8 -14.95 -11.74 -7.18
N THR A 9 -16.24 -11.38 -7.17
CA THR A 9 -16.76 -10.11 -7.68
C THR A 9 -16.62 -8.95 -6.68
N THR A 10 -15.45 -8.85 -6.04
CA THR A 10 -15.14 -7.79 -5.08
C THR A 10 -14.85 -6.43 -5.73
N TYR A 11 -14.66 -6.40 -7.04
CA TYR A 11 -14.43 -5.19 -7.84
C TYR A 11 -15.33 -5.17 -9.08
N GLY A 12 -15.82 -3.99 -9.44
CA GLY A 12 -16.46 -3.75 -10.76
C GLY A 12 -15.37 -3.71 -11.84
N ARG A 13 -15.15 -4.83 -12.54
CA ARG A 13 -14.16 -4.88 -13.62
C ARG A 13 -14.77 -4.40 -14.92
N ILE A 14 -13.97 -3.64 -15.68
CA ILE A 14 -14.25 -3.34 -17.08
C ILE A 14 -13.86 -4.57 -17.89
N ASP A 15 -14.68 -4.97 -18.86
CA ASP A 15 -14.45 -6.13 -19.73
C ASP A 15 -13.42 -5.79 -20.83
N ILE A 16 -12.19 -5.51 -20.40
CA ILE A 16 -11.03 -5.29 -21.27
C ILE A 16 -9.87 -6.08 -20.66
N ALA A 17 -9.25 -6.94 -21.46
CA ALA A 17 -8.03 -7.63 -21.10
C ALA A 17 -6.84 -7.01 -21.84
N PHE A 18 -5.80 -6.63 -21.07
CA PHE A 18 -4.53 -6.15 -21.64
C PHE A 18 -3.50 -7.26 -21.65
N THR A 19 -2.84 -7.44 -22.77
CA THR A 19 -1.84 -8.50 -22.98
C THR A 19 -0.41 -8.01 -22.78
N HIS A 20 -0.15 -6.75 -23.08
CA HIS A 20 1.18 -6.14 -22.89
C HIS A 20 1.07 -4.61 -22.79
N GLY A 21 2.20 -3.98 -22.39
CA GLY A 21 2.30 -2.54 -22.27
C GLY A 21 3.71 -2.06 -22.61
N LYS A 22 3.81 -0.79 -23.04
CA LYS A 22 5.08 -0.13 -23.30
C LYS A 22 4.98 1.36 -23.00
N GLY A 23 5.82 1.85 -22.11
CA GLY A 23 5.78 3.23 -21.67
C GLY A 23 4.40 3.57 -21.08
N SER A 24 3.74 4.61 -21.58
CA SER A 24 2.41 5.02 -21.13
C SER A 24 1.24 4.31 -21.84
N PHE A 25 1.48 3.24 -22.55
CA PHE A 25 0.45 2.57 -23.36
C PHE A 25 0.25 1.12 -22.97
N LEU A 26 -1.03 0.72 -22.97
CA LEU A 26 -1.49 -0.67 -22.85
C LEU A 26 -2.07 -1.14 -24.19
N ILE A 27 -1.90 -2.40 -24.50
CA ILE A 27 -2.44 -3.04 -25.70
C ILE A 27 -3.39 -4.16 -25.26
N ALA A 28 -4.64 -4.07 -25.69
CA ALA A 28 -5.66 -5.06 -25.40
C ALA A 28 -5.54 -6.30 -26.31
N GLU A 29 -6.25 -7.38 -25.96
CA GLU A 29 -6.28 -8.63 -26.74
C GLU A 29 -6.75 -8.42 -28.19
N ASP A 30 -7.64 -7.45 -28.43
CA ASP A 30 -8.11 -7.06 -29.77
C ASP A 30 -7.13 -6.19 -30.55
N GLY A 31 -5.94 -5.94 -29.99
CA GLY A 31 -4.89 -5.11 -30.58
C GLY A 31 -5.07 -3.60 -30.39
N LYS A 32 -6.16 -3.15 -29.78
CA LYS A 32 -6.36 -1.71 -29.51
C LYS A 32 -5.35 -1.18 -28.50
N LYS A 33 -4.89 0.03 -28.78
CA LYS A 33 -3.93 0.75 -27.95
C LYS A 33 -4.64 1.78 -27.08
N TYR A 34 -4.37 1.75 -25.79
CA TYR A 34 -4.92 2.65 -24.79
C TYR A 34 -3.82 3.47 -24.13
N LEU A 35 -4.04 4.76 -23.94
CA LEU A 35 -3.19 5.61 -23.14
C LEU A 35 -3.56 5.41 -21.65
N ASP A 36 -2.60 4.93 -20.84
CA ASP A 36 -2.83 4.59 -19.45
C ASP A 36 -2.53 5.78 -18.52
N TYR A 37 -3.56 6.51 -18.15
CA TYR A 37 -3.48 7.55 -17.11
C TYR A 37 -3.61 7.00 -15.68
N ALA A 38 -4.07 5.76 -15.51
CA ALA A 38 -4.25 5.16 -14.19
C ALA A 38 -2.93 4.59 -13.63
N SER A 39 -1.99 4.20 -14.50
CA SER A 39 -0.67 3.64 -14.13
C SER A 39 -0.74 2.55 -13.06
N GLY A 40 -1.79 1.69 -13.10
CA GLY A 40 -2.04 0.69 -12.06
C GLY A 40 -2.32 1.30 -10.68
N ILE A 41 -3.01 2.44 -10.64
CA ILE A 41 -3.23 3.29 -9.44
C ILE A 41 -1.88 3.80 -8.91
N ALA A 42 -1.15 4.51 -9.79
CA ALA A 42 0.16 5.14 -9.55
C ALA A 42 1.32 4.18 -9.20
N VAL A 43 1.19 2.89 -9.52
CA VAL A 43 2.26 1.89 -9.29
C VAL A 43 3.31 1.93 -10.39
N ASN A 44 2.91 2.10 -11.66
CA ASN A 44 3.79 2.08 -12.83
C ASN A 44 4.35 3.46 -13.19
N SER A 45 4.92 4.18 -12.23
CA SER A 45 5.40 5.56 -12.40
C SER A 45 6.48 5.72 -13.49
N PHE A 46 7.24 4.67 -13.79
CA PHE A 46 8.24 4.65 -14.87
C PHE A 46 7.67 4.17 -16.22
N GLY A 47 6.37 3.90 -16.28
CA GLY A 47 5.70 3.30 -17.42
C GLY A 47 5.86 1.78 -17.50
N HIS A 48 5.07 1.18 -18.39
CA HIS A 48 5.06 -0.26 -18.59
C HIS A 48 6.35 -0.75 -19.21
N CYS A 49 6.89 -1.84 -18.67
CA CYS A 49 8.09 -2.51 -19.18
C CYS A 49 9.30 -1.59 -19.38
N HIS A 50 9.57 -0.72 -18.40
CA HIS A 50 10.75 0.15 -18.47
C HIS A 50 12.03 -0.68 -18.64
N PRO A 51 12.87 -0.43 -19.68
CA PRO A 51 13.96 -1.33 -20.05
C PRO A 51 14.92 -1.67 -18.92
N LYS A 52 15.35 -0.66 -18.13
CA LYS A 52 16.26 -0.86 -16.99
C LYS A 52 15.65 -1.72 -15.88
N LEU A 53 14.34 -1.58 -15.62
CA LEU A 53 13.64 -2.39 -14.61
C LEU A 53 13.50 -3.84 -15.07
N VAL A 54 13.16 -4.04 -16.35
CA VAL A 54 13.07 -5.38 -16.96
C VAL A 54 14.43 -6.07 -16.93
N GLU A 55 15.50 -5.38 -17.26
CA GLU A 55 16.87 -5.92 -17.21
C GLU A 55 17.28 -6.30 -15.78
N ALA A 56 17.07 -5.40 -14.82
CA ALA A 56 17.37 -5.68 -13.41
C ALA A 56 16.58 -6.87 -12.86
N LEU A 57 15.29 -7.00 -13.23
CA LEU A 57 14.46 -8.14 -12.85
C LEU A 57 15.00 -9.46 -13.45
N LYS A 58 15.36 -9.46 -14.73
CA LYS A 58 15.94 -10.64 -15.39
C LYS A 58 17.27 -11.07 -14.78
N ASP A 59 18.14 -10.11 -14.48
CA ASP A 59 19.42 -10.37 -13.83
C ASP A 59 19.21 -10.97 -12.43
N GLN A 60 18.37 -10.35 -11.61
CA GLN A 60 18.08 -10.84 -10.26
C GLN A 60 17.36 -12.19 -10.26
N ALA A 61 16.45 -12.41 -11.21
CA ALA A 61 15.70 -13.67 -11.32
C ALA A 61 16.60 -14.90 -11.55
N SER A 62 17.78 -14.69 -12.13
CA SER A 62 18.78 -15.77 -12.34
C SER A 62 19.70 -16.00 -11.14
N LYS A 63 19.64 -15.16 -10.10
CA LYS A 63 20.55 -15.24 -8.94
C LYS A 63 19.85 -15.80 -7.71
N LEU A 64 18.92 -15.03 -7.15
CA LEU A 64 18.31 -15.36 -5.87
C LEU A 64 16.94 -14.69 -5.73
N TRP A 65 15.94 -15.47 -5.31
CA TRP A 65 14.56 -15.00 -5.21
C TRP A 65 14.15 -14.64 -3.79
N HIS A 66 14.56 -15.46 -2.80
CA HIS A 66 14.13 -15.27 -1.41
C HIS A 66 15.06 -15.99 -0.44
N THR A 67 15.36 -15.36 0.70
CA THR A 67 16.18 -15.94 1.79
C THR A 67 15.56 -15.82 3.18
N SER A 68 14.38 -15.25 3.33
CA SER A 68 13.80 -14.88 4.63
C SER A 68 14.54 -13.71 5.33
N ASN A 69 13.85 -13.08 6.28
CA ASN A 69 14.40 -12.02 7.15
C ASN A 69 15.41 -12.54 8.20
N LEU A 70 15.70 -13.85 8.17
CA LEU A 70 16.75 -14.44 9.03
C LEU A 70 18.17 -14.14 8.54
N TYR A 71 18.29 -13.69 7.29
CA TYR A 71 19.56 -13.39 6.66
C TYR A 71 19.62 -11.95 6.19
N ARG A 72 20.82 -11.43 6.04
CA ARG A 72 21.05 -10.12 5.44
C ARG A 72 20.74 -10.17 3.94
N ILE A 73 20.10 -9.12 3.45
CA ILE A 73 19.77 -8.93 2.03
C ILE A 73 20.43 -7.62 1.58
N PRO A 74 21.58 -7.67 0.89
CA PRO A 74 22.37 -6.49 0.55
C PRO A 74 21.59 -5.42 -0.23
N GLU A 75 20.74 -5.83 -1.18
CA GLU A 75 19.91 -4.92 -1.98
C GLU A 75 18.87 -4.18 -1.12
N GLN A 76 18.32 -4.85 -0.10
CA GLN A 76 17.39 -4.25 0.85
C GLN A 76 18.11 -3.22 1.73
N GLU A 77 19.31 -3.55 2.22
CA GLU A 77 20.14 -2.64 3.01
C GLU A 77 20.50 -1.38 2.21
N MET A 78 20.91 -1.53 0.95
CA MET A 78 21.23 -0.41 0.05
C MET A 78 20.01 0.51 -0.20
N VAL A 79 18.81 -0.05 -0.34
CA VAL A 79 17.59 0.74 -0.47
C VAL A 79 17.27 1.46 0.84
N ALA A 80 17.42 0.79 1.99
CA ALA A 80 17.22 1.40 3.31
C ALA A 80 18.16 2.59 3.53
N GLU A 81 19.45 2.47 3.21
CA GLU A 81 20.44 3.54 3.30
C GLU A 81 20.03 4.77 2.46
N LYS A 82 19.57 4.54 1.22
CA LYS A 82 19.09 5.62 0.35
C LYS A 82 17.84 6.31 0.90
N LEU A 83 16.91 5.56 1.48
CA LEU A 83 15.70 6.12 2.07
C LEU A 83 16.02 6.94 3.31
N VAL A 84 16.90 6.46 4.19
CA VAL A 84 17.37 7.18 5.38
C VAL A 84 18.11 8.46 4.97
N ALA A 85 19.00 8.40 4.00
CA ALA A 85 19.77 9.57 3.54
C ALA A 85 18.89 10.68 2.91
N ASN A 86 17.67 10.35 2.47
CA ASN A 86 16.75 11.29 1.80
C ASN A 86 15.46 11.54 2.60
N SER A 87 15.42 11.23 3.89
CA SER A 87 14.26 11.44 4.76
C SER A 87 14.67 11.83 6.17
N CYS A 88 13.70 12.03 7.05
CA CYS A 88 13.93 12.25 8.49
C CYS A 88 14.05 10.93 9.29
N ALA A 89 13.97 9.78 8.63
CA ALA A 89 13.97 8.48 9.30
C ALA A 89 15.39 7.96 9.57
N ASP A 90 15.56 7.23 10.68
CA ASP A 90 16.81 6.54 11.04
C ASP A 90 16.81 5.07 10.63
N ARG A 91 15.61 4.49 10.40
CA ARG A 91 15.41 3.08 10.10
C ARG A 91 14.27 2.88 9.13
N VAL A 92 14.31 1.77 8.40
CA VAL A 92 13.29 1.38 7.42
C VAL A 92 12.77 -0.02 7.76
N PHE A 93 11.46 -0.17 7.71
CA PHE A 93 10.78 -1.46 7.79
C PHE A 93 10.21 -1.81 6.42
N PHE A 94 10.55 -2.98 5.90
CA PHE A 94 10.03 -3.48 4.62
C PHE A 94 8.90 -4.50 4.84
N CYS A 95 7.88 -4.41 4.01
CA CYS A 95 6.72 -5.30 4.01
C CYS A 95 6.19 -5.47 2.59
N ASN A 96 5.16 -6.31 2.40
CA ASN A 96 4.70 -6.71 1.07
C ASN A 96 3.62 -5.78 0.48
N SER A 97 3.00 -4.93 1.30
CA SER A 97 1.88 -4.09 0.85
C SER A 97 1.75 -2.81 1.65
N GLY A 98 1.03 -1.82 1.08
CA GLY A 98 0.68 -0.60 1.80
C GLY A 98 -0.17 -0.87 3.05
N ALA A 99 -1.07 -1.86 3.01
CA ALA A 99 -1.85 -2.26 4.18
C ALA A 99 -0.97 -2.78 5.31
N GLU A 100 0.05 -3.59 5.01
CA GLU A 100 1.02 -4.05 6.02
C GLU A 100 1.88 -2.89 6.54
N ALA A 101 2.21 -1.91 5.69
CA ALA A 101 2.96 -0.73 6.12
C ALA A 101 2.14 0.13 7.10
N THR A 102 0.87 0.37 6.83
CA THR A 102 -0.03 1.11 7.74
C THR A 102 -0.31 0.35 9.03
N GLU A 103 -0.53 -0.96 8.97
CA GLU A 103 -0.59 -1.83 10.17
C GLU A 103 0.71 -1.74 10.99
N GLY A 104 1.86 -1.79 10.31
CA GLY A 104 3.18 -1.62 10.92
C GLY A 104 3.31 -0.26 11.63
N ALA A 105 2.87 0.83 10.99
CA ALA A 105 2.91 2.17 11.55
C ALA A 105 2.08 2.28 12.85
N VAL A 106 0.86 1.76 12.85
CA VAL A 106 0.00 1.71 14.06
C VAL A 106 0.67 0.90 15.17
N LYS A 107 1.22 -0.26 14.86
CA LYS A 107 1.94 -1.11 15.84
C LYS A 107 3.15 -0.39 16.43
N VAL A 108 3.94 0.28 15.59
CA VAL A 108 5.13 1.03 16.05
C VAL A 108 4.72 2.19 16.93
N ALA A 109 3.72 2.99 16.56
CA ALA A 109 3.22 4.12 17.35
C ALA A 109 2.75 3.66 18.73
N ARG A 110 1.90 2.64 18.80
CA ARG A 110 1.40 2.09 20.07
C ARG A 110 2.52 1.47 20.91
N ARG A 111 3.45 0.74 20.29
CA ARG A 111 4.59 0.14 20.98
C ARG A 111 5.54 1.21 21.53
N TYR A 112 5.76 2.30 20.80
CA TYR A 112 6.54 3.43 21.27
C TYR A 112 5.92 4.07 22.51
N ALA A 113 4.63 4.45 22.47
CA ALA A 113 3.93 5.00 23.63
C ALA A 113 4.02 4.07 24.86
N TRP A 114 3.77 2.79 24.66
CA TRP A 114 3.90 1.78 25.71
C TRP A 114 5.31 1.74 26.31
N SER A 115 6.38 1.85 25.48
CA SER A 115 7.77 1.85 25.93
C SER A 115 8.16 3.08 26.74
N GLN A 116 7.42 4.20 26.53
CA GLN A 116 7.55 5.43 27.32
C GLN A 116 6.74 5.42 28.63
N GLY A 117 6.07 4.32 28.94
CA GLY A 117 5.19 4.20 30.12
C GLY A 117 3.75 4.65 29.88
N GLU A 118 3.43 5.19 28.70
CA GLU A 118 2.10 5.68 28.30
C GLU A 118 1.23 4.52 27.78
N LYS A 119 0.93 3.54 28.63
CA LYS A 119 0.29 2.27 28.22
C LYS A 119 -1.12 2.43 27.64
N ASP A 120 -1.84 3.46 28.07
CA ASP A 120 -3.22 3.74 27.65
C ASP A 120 -3.28 4.64 26.41
N ARG A 121 -2.14 5.16 25.94
CA ARG A 121 -2.04 5.97 24.71
C ARG A 121 -2.06 5.08 23.48
N THR A 122 -3.23 4.59 23.12
CA THR A 122 -3.45 3.64 22.02
C THR A 122 -4.24 4.22 20.86
N GLU A 123 -4.79 5.44 21.03
CA GLU A 123 -5.61 6.10 20.03
C GLU A 123 -4.76 6.60 18.85
N ILE A 124 -5.28 6.39 17.64
CA ILE A 124 -4.68 6.85 16.36
C ILE A 124 -5.68 7.79 15.70
N LEU A 125 -5.28 9.03 15.44
CA LEU A 125 -6.07 9.97 14.68
C LEU A 125 -5.89 9.73 13.19
N CYS A 126 -6.99 9.63 12.47
CA CYS A 126 -7.05 9.38 11.04
C CYS A 126 -7.80 10.53 10.36
N ALA A 127 -7.29 11.00 9.24
CA ALA A 127 -7.97 12.05 8.48
C ALA A 127 -9.20 11.51 7.74
N THR A 128 -10.28 12.29 7.71
CA THR A 128 -11.45 11.99 6.87
C THR A 128 -11.05 11.87 5.41
N GLY A 129 -11.70 10.98 4.67
CA GLY A 129 -11.41 10.72 3.26
C GLY A 129 -10.12 9.95 2.98
N ALA A 130 -9.30 9.64 3.98
CA ALA A 130 -8.06 8.88 3.81
C ALA A 130 -8.30 7.40 3.49
N PHE A 131 -7.29 6.77 2.90
CA PHE A 131 -7.26 5.33 2.63
C PHE A 131 -6.01 4.69 3.25
N HIS A 132 -6.23 3.71 4.12
CA HIS A 132 -5.16 3.04 4.86
C HIS A 132 -4.99 1.56 4.53
N GLY A 133 -5.89 0.98 3.76
CA GLY A 133 -5.85 -0.44 3.39
C GLY A 133 -7.17 -1.17 3.62
N ARG A 134 -7.15 -2.50 3.49
CA ARG A 134 -8.35 -3.35 3.54
C ARG A 134 -8.31 -4.44 4.62
N THR A 135 -7.32 -4.43 5.50
CA THR A 135 -7.33 -5.28 6.71
C THR A 135 -8.39 -4.77 7.70
N LEU A 136 -8.80 -5.59 8.66
CA LEU A 136 -9.87 -5.21 9.60
C LEU A 136 -9.53 -3.95 10.40
N ALA A 137 -8.27 -3.79 10.84
CA ALA A 137 -7.85 -2.58 11.53
C ALA A 137 -7.78 -1.37 10.58
N MET A 138 -7.29 -1.55 9.36
CA MET A 138 -7.24 -0.44 8.39
C MET A 138 -8.62 -0.07 7.84
N LEU A 139 -9.58 -1.00 7.84
CA LEU A 139 -11.00 -0.66 7.61
C LEU A 139 -11.54 0.26 8.70
N ALA A 140 -11.14 0.05 9.97
CA ALA A 140 -11.50 0.95 11.07
C ALA A 140 -10.86 2.34 10.94
N ALA A 141 -9.61 2.39 10.45
CA ALA A 141 -8.88 3.63 10.17
C ALA A 141 -9.44 4.41 8.97
N ASN A 142 -10.12 3.75 8.03
CA ASN A 142 -10.77 4.42 6.89
C ASN A 142 -12.09 5.06 7.32
N ASP A 143 -12.33 6.31 6.90
CA ASP A 143 -13.57 7.03 7.11
C ASP A 143 -14.61 6.73 6.03
N ARG A 144 -14.97 5.45 5.85
CA ARG A 144 -16.01 5.00 4.91
C ARG A 144 -16.81 3.86 5.51
N PRO A 145 -18.01 4.12 6.05
CA PRO A 145 -18.87 3.09 6.66
C PRO A 145 -19.11 1.89 5.74
N LEU A 146 -19.32 2.13 4.43
CA LEU A 146 -19.52 1.07 3.42
C LEU A 146 -18.39 0.03 3.39
N PHE A 147 -17.15 0.42 3.73
CA PHE A 147 -16.03 -0.52 3.74
C PHE A 147 -16.02 -1.44 4.95
N ARG A 148 -16.76 -1.08 6.02
CA ARG A 148 -16.85 -1.84 7.28
C ARG A 148 -18.11 -2.69 7.37
N GLU A 149 -19.09 -2.40 6.52
CA GLU A 149 -20.40 -3.07 6.55
C GLU A 149 -20.26 -4.58 6.36
N GLY A 150 -20.86 -5.35 7.27
CA GLY A 150 -20.84 -6.82 7.21
C GLY A 150 -19.60 -7.52 7.74
N PHE A 151 -18.56 -6.77 8.20
CA PHE A 151 -17.31 -7.38 8.70
C PHE A 151 -17.20 -7.47 10.23
N GLY A 152 -18.32 -7.32 10.94
CA GLY A 152 -18.38 -7.45 12.40
C GLY A 152 -17.93 -6.18 13.13
N PRO A 153 -17.52 -6.26 14.41
CA PRO A 153 -17.12 -5.10 15.17
C PRO A 153 -15.84 -4.49 14.62
N SER A 154 -15.81 -3.15 14.53
CA SER A 154 -14.61 -2.42 14.13
C SER A 154 -13.50 -2.56 15.17
N ALA A 155 -12.25 -2.58 14.71
CA ALA A 155 -11.11 -2.45 15.59
C ALA A 155 -11.16 -1.12 16.35
N GLN A 156 -10.78 -1.14 17.62
CA GLN A 156 -10.82 0.02 18.52
C GLN A 156 -9.54 0.87 18.42
N GLY A 157 -9.64 2.13 18.85
CA GLY A 157 -8.52 3.06 18.94
C GLY A 157 -8.22 3.76 17.62
N PHE A 158 -9.27 4.14 16.87
CA PHE A 158 -9.19 4.98 15.67
C PHE A 158 -10.26 6.06 15.74
N THR A 159 -9.84 7.32 15.74
CA THR A 159 -10.70 8.50 15.71
C THR A 159 -10.47 9.29 14.42
N HIS A 160 -11.56 9.72 13.77
CA HIS A 160 -11.49 10.49 12.53
C HIS A 160 -11.56 11.99 12.81
N VAL A 161 -10.65 12.73 12.16
CA VAL A 161 -10.56 14.18 12.22
C VAL A 161 -10.63 14.76 10.81
N GLU A 162 -11.19 15.95 10.69
CA GLU A 162 -11.32 16.61 9.39
C GLU A 162 -9.95 16.96 8.80
N TRP A 163 -9.73 16.62 7.54
CA TRP A 163 -8.50 16.93 6.83
C TRP A 163 -8.30 18.44 6.70
N GLY A 164 -7.15 18.95 7.16
CA GLY A 164 -6.80 20.37 7.11
C GLY A 164 -7.42 21.22 8.21
N ASP A 165 -8.21 20.66 9.12
CA ASP A 165 -8.80 21.36 10.27
C ASP A 165 -7.95 21.11 11.54
N ILE A 166 -7.13 22.11 11.89
CA ILE A 166 -6.27 22.08 13.09
C ILE A 166 -7.08 22.07 14.37
N ASP A 167 -8.26 22.70 14.38
CA ASP A 167 -9.10 22.75 15.58
C ASP A 167 -9.79 21.40 15.81
N SER A 168 -10.19 20.71 14.75
CA SER A 168 -10.62 19.31 14.85
C SER A 168 -9.51 18.41 15.41
N LEU A 169 -8.29 18.57 14.94
CA LEU A 169 -7.13 17.81 15.44
C LEU A 169 -6.85 18.05 16.94
N LYS A 170 -6.97 19.32 17.42
CA LYS A 170 -6.68 19.67 18.81
C LYS A 170 -7.76 19.24 19.81
N LYS A 171 -8.98 18.99 19.35
CA LYS A 171 -10.11 18.56 20.20
C LYS A 171 -10.06 17.07 20.55
N ASN A 172 -9.31 16.28 19.79
CA ASN A 172 -9.16 14.85 19.92
C ASN A 172 -7.73 14.46 20.30
#